data_4269fbb35429d90a4c8ab023735bf3a2
#
_entry.id   4269fbb35429d90a4c8ab023735bf3a2
#
_cell.length_a   1.000
_cell.length_b   1.000
_cell.length_c   1.000
_cell.angle_alpha   90.00
_cell.angle_beta   90.00
_cell.angle_gamma   90.00
#
_symmetry.space_group_name_H-M   'P 1'
#
loop_
_entity.id
_entity.type
_entity.pdbx_description
1 polymer ?
#
loop_
_entity_poly.entity_id
_entity_poly.type
_entity_poly.pdbx_seq_one_letter_code
_entity_poly.pdbx_strand_id
1 'polypeptide(L)'
;TEAAVLAQAGVAPLGENDRIVTSETPDGELMQVLRAYTVPVTADGQTQEIITTGATTRDLLTQAGLTYTEEDYLTPAADETVPEGSSVTLQRVSYVEYTEDETVPSEVEEIPTSLYYRKQDKVQVVQQGTDGLDTVTYRETWVDGQQVDTEEIGRETQIGMIPTIQKVYGEQASVSGFVGPEVEDGVPVEGVAAVYTSQRATAYSASGTAKGASGRRLTYGTVAVNPAVIPYGSLMYITSDDGKFVYGYAYAADTGTAMMTGHAFIDLYYETYDESVDNAV
;
A
#
# COMPACT_ATOMS: atom_id res chain seq x y z
N THR A 1 -54.91 -6.57 55.24
CA THR A 1 -54.67 -7.03 53.86
C THR A 1 -53.76 -6.01 53.14
N GLU A 2 -52.94 -6.46 52.23
CA GLU A 2 -52.08 -5.62 51.38
C GLU A 2 -52.82 -4.43 50.77
N ALA A 3 -54.03 -4.71 50.22
CA ALA A 3 -54.89 -3.66 49.65
C ALA A 3 -55.24 -2.54 50.65
N ALA A 4 -55.41 -2.89 51.94
CA ALA A 4 -55.71 -1.91 52.96
C ALA A 4 -54.48 -1.00 53.31
N VAL A 5 -53.30 -1.59 53.31
CA VAL A 5 -52.03 -0.85 53.52
C VAL A 5 -51.77 0.11 52.37
N LEU A 6 -51.94 -0.33 51.14
CA LEU A 6 -51.77 0.48 49.94
C LEU A 6 -52.78 1.63 49.90
N ALA A 7 -54.03 1.38 50.22
CA ALA A 7 -55.04 2.43 50.28
C ALA A 7 -54.73 3.47 51.35
N GLN A 8 -54.23 3.06 52.52
CA GLN A 8 -53.84 3.94 53.60
C GLN A 8 -52.60 4.78 53.24
N ALA A 9 -51.70 4.21 52.42
CA ALA A 9 -50.54 4.91 51.87
C ALA A 9 -50.88 5.84 50.69
N GLY A 10 -52.13 5.93 50.26
CA GLY A 10 -52.57 6.76 49.13
C GLY A 10 -52.12 6.19 47.76
N VAL A 11 -51.76 4.91 47.68
CA VAL A 11 -51.38 4.28 46.44
C VAL A 11 -52.63 3.97 45.62
N ALA A 12 -52.63 4.33 44.34
CA ALA A 12 -53.72 4.02 43.41
C ALA A 12 -53.97 2.50 43.31
N PRO A 13 -55.21 2.05 43.06
CA PRO A 13 -55.53 0.64 42.90
C PRO A 13 -54.58 -0.06 41.92
N LEU A 14 -54.25 -1.33 42.18
CA LEU A 14 -53.42 -2.13 41.32
C LEU A 14 -54.15 -2.47 40.00
N GLY A 15 -53.44 -2.32 38.89
CA GLY A 15 -53.84 -2.87 37.61
C GLY A 15 -53.63 -4.40 37.56
N GLU A 16 -54.19 -5.06 36.54
CA GLU A 16 -54.15 -6.51 36.37
C GLU A 16 -52.74 -7.10 36.34
N ASN A 17 -51.79 -6.37 35.78
CA ASN A 17 -50.41 -6.81 35.60
C ASN A 17 -49.40 -6.13 36.54
N ASP A 18 -49.87 -5.28 37.47
CA ASP A 18 -49.01 -4.66 38.48
C ASP A 18 -48.50 -5.72 39.47
N ARG A 19 -47.30 -5.51 39.98
CA ARG A 19 -46.71 -6.42 40.99
C ARG A 19 -46.39 -5.68 42.27
N ILE A 20 -46.51 -6.40 43.40
CA ILE A 20 -46.00 -5.95 44.70
C ILE A 20 -44.71 -6.77 44.96
N VAL A 21 -43.66 -6.07 45.30
CA VAL A 21 -42.44 -6.65 45.82
C VAL A 21 -42.25 -6.21 47.25
N THR A 22 -42.09 -7.18 48.15
CA THR A 22 -41.90 -6.95 49.57
C THR A 22 -40.45 -7.31 49.93
N SER A 23 -39.78 -6.44 50.65
CA SER A 23 -38.42 -6.65 51.15
C SER A 23 -38.34 -6.29 52.65
N GLU A 24 -37.59 -7.07 53.42
CA GLU A 24 -37.29 -6.78 54.81
C GLU A 24 -36.19 -5.71 54.90
N THR A 25 -36.43 -4.69 55.72
CA THR A 25 -35.45 -3.65 56.01
C THR A 25 -35.24 -3.56 57.51
N PRO A 26 -34.18 -2.91 58.03
CA PRO A 26 -33.95 -2.72 59.46
C PRO A 26 -35.11 -2.01 60.18
N ASP A 27 -35.90 -1.21 59.47
CA ASP A 27 -37.03 -0.40 59.99
C ASP A 27 -38.39 -1.09 59.76
N GLY A 28 -38.41 -2.35 59.23
CA GLY A 28 -39.65 -3.11 58.97
C GLY A 28 -39.74 -3.58 57.52
N GLU A 29 -40.95 -3.95 57.12
CA GLU A 29 -41.26 -4.46 55.79
C GLU A 29 -41.50 -3.32 54.82
N LEU A 30 -40.73 -3.26 53.69
CA LEU A 30 -40.93 -2.32 52.61
C LEU A 30 -41.75 -2.97 51.50
N MET A 31 -42.89 -2.37 51.18
CA MET A 31 -43.74 -2.76 50.05
C MET A 31 -43.48 -1.79 48.88
N GLN A 32 -43.04 -2.30 47.74
CA GLN A 32 -42.89 -1.56 46.51
C GLN A 32 -43.91 -2.04 45.45
N VAL A 33 -44.67 -1.06 44.92
CA VAL A 33 -45.59 -1.34 43.80
C VAL A 33 -44.87 -1.08 42.49
N LEU A 34 -44.72 -2.11 41.68
CA LEU A 34 -44.19 -2.03 40.32
C LEU A 34 -45.39 -1.94 39.36
N ARG A 35 -45.54 -0.79 38.71
CA ARG A 35 -46.59 -0.59 37.71
C ARG A 35 -46.24 -1.28 36.42
N ALA A 36 -47.21 -1.96 35.83
CA ALA A 36 -47.07 -2.58 34.52
C ALA A 36 -47.19 -1.53 33.41
N TYR A 37 -46.33 -1.65 32.41
CA TYR A 37 -46.36 -0.86 31.20
C TYR A 37 -46.12 -1.79 29.99
N THR A 38 -46.45 -1.28 28.80
CA THR A 38 -46.31 -2.02 27.56
C THR A 38 -45.02 -1.55 26.82
N VAL A 39 -44.26 -2.51 26.31
CA VAL A 39 -43.05 -2.26 25.50
C VAL A 39 -43.24 -2.89 24.13
N PRO A 40 -43.20 -2.10 23.04
CA PRO A 40 -43.16 -2.65 21.70
C PRO A 40 -41.82 -3.33 21.44
N VAL A 41 -41.84 -4.59 21.02
CA VAL A 41 -40.66 -5.37 20.63
C VAL A 41 -40.75 -5.65 19.14
N THR A 42 -39.81 -5.10 18.38
CA THR A 42 -39.77 -5.23 16.91
C THR A 42 -38.63 -6.16 16.49
N ALA A 43 -38.96 -7.17 15.72
CA ALA A 43 -38.01 -8.10 15.11
C ALA A 43 -38.63 -8.71 13.84
N ASP A 44 -37.78 -9.07 12.86
CA ASP A 44 -38.17 -9.80 11.65
C ASP A 44 -39.36 -9.13 10.90
N GLY A 45 -39.42 -7.80 10.93
CA GLY A 45 -40.47 -6.99 10.32
C GLY A 45 -41.80 -6.98 11.06
N GLN A 46 -41.88 -7.54 12.28
CA GLN A 46 -43.09 -7.59 13.11
C GLN A 46 -42.87 -6.91 14.46
N THR A 47 -43.92 -6.31 15.01
CA THR A 47 -43.91 -5.72 16.33
C THR A 47 -44.91 -6.44 17.24
N GLN A 48 -44.46 -6.84 18.44
CA GLN A 48 -45.27 -7.43 19.49
C GLN A 48 -45.30 -6.53 20.70
N GLU A 49 -46.47 -6.36 21.32
CA GLU A 49 -46.62 -5.58 22.55
C GLU A 49 -46.44 -6.50 23.76
N ILE A 50 -45.38 -6.25 24.55
CA ILE A 50 -45.06 -7.05 25.74
C ILE A 50 -45.31 -6.21 27.00
N ILE A 51 -46.10 -6.79 27.91
CA ILE A 51 -46.43 -6.16 29.20
C ILE A 51 -45.36 -6.56 30.23
N THR A 52 -44.77 -5.56 30.90
CA THR A 52 -43.75 -5.76 31.93
C THR A 52 -43.91 -4.81 33.10
N THR A 53 -43.29 -5.13 34.23
CA THR A 53 -43.12 -4.23 35.39
C THR A 53 -41.67 -3.78 35.59
N GLY A 54 -40.82 -3.96 34.55
CA GLY A 54 -39.38 -3.72 34.55
C GLY A 54 -38.64 -4.96 34.14
N ALA A 55 -38.22 -4.99 32.88
CA ALA A 55 -37.49 -6.14 32.31
C ALA A 55 -36.27 -5.60 31.50
N THR A 56 -35.28 -6.46 31.33
CA THR A 56 -34.18 -6.19 30.40
C THR A 56 -34.61 -6.48 28.96
N THR A 57 -33.86 -5.97 28.00
CA THR A 57 -34.05 -6.31 26.59
C THR A 57 -34.08 -7.81 26.37
N ARG A 58 -33.15 -8.55 26.98
CA ARG A 58 -33.11 -10.03 26.95
C ARG A 58 -34.41 -10.68 27.46
N ASP A 59 -34.94 -10.20 28.58
CA ASP A 59 -36.18 -10.74 29.15
C ASP A 59 -37.38 -10.49 28.23
N LEU A 60 -37.47 -9.30 27.62
CA LEU A 60 -38.55 -8.94 26.72
C LEU A 60 -38.48 -9.76 25.42
N LEU A 61 -37.29 -9.99 24.85
CA LEU A 61 -37.11 -10.85 23.69
C LEU A 61 -37.51 -12.29 24.02
N THR A 62 -37.11 -12.79 25.19
CA THR A 62 -37.51 -14.14 25.66
C THR A 62 -39.03 -14.27 25.82
N GLN A 63 -39.70 -13.25 26.38
CA GLN A 63 -41.16 -13.22 26.51
C GLN A 63 -41.88 -13.17 25.15
N ALA A 64 -41.25 -12.46 24.17
CA ALA A 64 -41.72 -12.42 22.78
C ALA A 64 -41.48 -13.74 22.01
N GLY A 65 -40.76 -14.72 22.60
CA GLY A 65 -40.38 -15.97 21.92
C GLY A 65 -39.27 -15.80 20.89
N LEU A 66 -38.50 -14.71 20.98
CA LEU A 66 -37.41 -14.36 20.07
C LEU A 66 -36.07 -14.83 20.65
N THR A 67 -35.28 -15.43 19.80
CA THR A 67 -33.85 -15.74 20.07
C THR A 67 -32.96 -14.79 19.27
N TYR A 68 -31.75 -14.54 19.74
CA TYR A 68 -30.79 -13.75 19.06
C TYR A 68 -29.35 -14.30 19.27
N THR A 69 -28.41 -13.90 18.43
CA THR A 69 -27.01 -14.26 18.52
C THR A 69 -26.18 -13.05 19.00
N GLU A 70 -24.87 -13.23 19.23
CA GLU A 70 -23.97 -12.14 19.62
C GLU A 70 -23.71 -11.15 18.47
N GLU A 71 -23.94 -11.58 17.23
CA GLU A 71 -23.79 -10.75 16.03
C GLU A 71 -25.01 -9.85 15.79
N ASP A 72 -26.20 -10.23 16.30
CA ASP A 72 -27.42 -9.46 16.09
C ASP A 72 -27.39 -8.11 16.83
N TYR A 73 -27.96 -7.10 16.21
CA TYR A 73 -28.02 -5.78 16.82
C TYR A 73 -29.26 -5.62 17.70
N LEU A 74 -29.03 -5.28 18.96
CA LEU A 74 -30.08 -5.03 19.95
C LEU A 74 -30.09 -3.55 20.37
N THR A 75 -31.25 -2.96 20.35
CA THR A 75 -31.45 -1.60 20.85
C THR A 75 -32.70 -1.58 21.75
N PRO A 76 -32.57 -1.30 23.07
CA PRO A 76 -31.33 -1.19 23.87
C PRO A 76 -30.50 -2.48 23.97
N ALA A 77 -29.30 -2.41 24.58
CA ALA A 77 -28.42 -3.57 24.75
C ALA A 77 -29.10 -4.68 25.60
N ALA A 78 -28.64 -5.94 25.43
CA ALA A 78 -29.31 -7.12 26.01
C ALA A 78 -29.62 -7.04 27.50
N ASP A 79 -28.68 -6.56 28.30
CA ASP A 79 -28.79 -6.50 29.76
C ASP A 79 -29.28 -5.13 30.29
N GLU A 80 -29.66 -4.22 29.39
CA GLU A 80 -30.19 -2.91 29.74
C GLU A 80 -31.69 -3.01 30.09
N THR A 81 -32.08 -2.38 31.20
CA THR A 81 -33.48 -2.31 31.60
C THR A 81 -34.23 -1.34 30.68
N VAL A 82 -35.34 -1.77 30.16
CA VAL A 82 -36.17 -1.00 29.23
C VAL A 82 -37.22 -0.20 30.00
N PRO A 83 -37.14 1.13 30.06
CA PRO A 83 -38.13 1.93 30.79
C PRO A 83 -39.45 2.09 30.03
N GLU A 84 -40.50 2.55 30.75
CA GLU A 84 -41.77 2.92 30.14
C GLU A 84 -41.60 3.94 29.01
N GLY A 85 -42.32 3.74 27.92
CA GLY A 85 -42.27 4.63 26.74
C GLY A 85 -41.11 4.36 25.79
N SER A 86 -40.28 3.35 26.08
CA SER A 86 -39.23 2.88 25.20
C SER A 86 -39.70 1.66 24.35
N SER A 87 -38.89 1.29 23.35
CA SER A 87 -39.10 0.11 22.51
C SER A 87 -37.85 -0.74 22.43
N VAL A 88 -37.99 -2.00 22.08
CA VAL A 88 -36.88 -2.91 21.77
C VAL A 88 -36.88 -3.19 20.28
N THR A 89 -35.69 -3.13 19.69
CA THR A 89 -35.48 -3.55 18.29
C THR A 89 -34.38 -4.60 18.24
N LEU A 90 -34.70 -5.70 17.57
CA LEU A 90 -33.74 -6.74 17.21
C LEU A 90 -33.57 -6.73 15.70
N GLN A 91 -32.34 -6.52 15.24
CA GLN A 91 -31.97 -6.60 13.82
C GLN A 91 -31.08 -7.82 13.59
N ARG A 92 -31.44 -8.61 12.60
CA ARG A 92 -30.71 -9.83 12.24
C ARG A 92 -29.48 -9.50 11.45
N VAL A 93 -28.33 -9.96 11.92
CA VAL A 93 -27.06 -9.83 11.20
C VAL A 93 -26.66 -11.20 10.62
N SER A 94 -26.23 -11.19 9.37
CA SER A 94 -25.64 -12.35 8.72
C SER A 94 -24.51 -11.95 7.82
N TYR A 95 -23.59 -12.88 7.57
CA TYR A 95 -22.41 -12.66 6.73
C TYR A 95 -22.43 -13.63 5.56
N VAL A 96 -22.00 -13.14 4.40
CA VAL A 96 -21.73 -13.95 3.21
C VAL A 96 -20.30 -13.73 2.80
N GLU A 97 -19.53 -14.80 2.70
CA GLU A 97 -18.15 -14.74 2.22
C GLU A 97 -18.06 -15.33 0.81
N TYR A 98 -17.29 -14.67 -0.04
CA TYR A 98 -17.00 -15.12 -1.39
C TYR A 98 -15.60 -14.71 -1.82
N THR A 99 -15.09 -15.33 -2.86
CA THR A 99 -13.78 -15.01 -3.43
C THR A 99 -13.93 -14.55 -4.86
N GLU A 100 -13.09 -13.57 -5.23
CA GLU A 100 -12.93 -13.10 -6.61
C GLU A 100 -11.46 -13.06 -6.98
N ASP A 101 -11.16 -13.37 -8.25
CA ASP A 101 -9.82 -13.24 -8.78
C ASP A 101 -9.61 -11.83 -9.34
N GLU A 102 -8.61 -11.13 -8.83
CA GLU A 102 -8.26 -9.78 -9.23
C GLU A 102 -6.91 -9.75 -9.94
N THR A 103 -6.89 -9.10 -11.09
CA THR A 103 -5.65 -8.82 -11.81
C THR A 103 -4.88 -7.72 -11.09
N VAL A 104 -3.60 -7.99 -10.80
CA VAL A 104 -2.64 -7.02 -10.29
C VAL A 104 -1.83 -6.49 -11.47
N PRO A 105 -2.08 -5.25 -11.94
CA PRO A 105 -1.39 -4.72 -13.12
C PRO A 105 0.13 -4.68 -12.93
N SER A 106 0.87 -4.99 -14.01
CA SER A 106 2.32 -4.81 -14.05
C SER A 106 2.67 -3.35 -13.87
N GLU A 107 3.52 -3.05 -12.90
CA GLU A 107 4.06 -1.71 -12.68
C GLU A 107 5.18 -1.42 -13.67
N VAL A 108 5.46 -0.13 -13.91
CA VAL A 108 6.58 0.33 -14.72
C VAL A 108 7.65 0.90 -13.81
N GLU A 109 8.83 0.29 -13.87
CA GLU A 109 10.02 0.77 -13.20
C GLU A 109 10.96 1.45 -14.21
N GLU A 110 11.35 2.67 -13.92
CA GLU A 110 12.24 3.44 -14.79
C GLU A 110 13.66 3.45 -14.26
N ILE A 111 14.62 3.14 -15.13
CA ILE A 111 16.05 3.29 -14.90
C ILE A 111 16.51 4.54 -15.65
N PRO A 112 16.74 5.65 -14.94
CA PRO A 112 17.23 6.86 -15.55
C PRO A 112 18.67 6.68 -16.04
N THR A 113 18.98 7.21 -17.23
CA THR A 113 20.32 7.19 -17.80
C THR A 113 20.55 8.38 -18.72
N SER A 114 21.75 8.94 -18.74
CA SER A 114 22.16 9.93 -19.72
C SER A 114 22.41 9.36 -21.12
N LEU A 115 22.31 8.03 -21.30
CA LEU A 115 22.48 7.35 -22.58
C LEU A 115 21.60 7.97 -23.69
N TYR A 116 20.43 8.49 -23.32
CA TYR A 116 19.47 9.10 -24.26
C TYR A 116 19.52 10.63 -24.27
N TYR A 117 20.62 11.23 -23.83
CA TYR A 117 20.80 12.69 -23.77
C TYR A 117 20.40 13.43 -25.07
N ARG A 118 20.68 12.83 -26.24
CA ARG A 118 20.34 13.41 -27.55
C ARG A 118 18.96 12.96 -28.08
N LYS A 119 18.35 11.98 -27.46
CA LYS A 119 17.04 11.40 -27.83
C LYS A 119 16.22 11.19 -26.56
N GLN A 120 15.88 12.29 -25.89
CA GLN A 120 15.26 12.28 -24.56
C GLN A 120 13.90 11.56 -24.50
N ASP A 121 13.20 11.48 -25.63
CA ASP A 121 11.93 10.74 -25.73
C ASP A 121 12.12 9.22 -25.94
N LYS A 122 13.38 8.77 -26.04
CA LYS A 122 13.66 7.34 -26.24
C LYS A 122 13.40 6.56 -24.96
N VAL A 123 12.61 5.52 -25.10
CA VAL A 123 12.36 4.52 -24.06
C VAL A 123 12.85 3.17 -24.56
N GLN A 124 13.60 2.44 -23.75
CA GLN A 124 14.03 1.09 -24.06
C GLN A 124 13.54 0.13 -22.97
N VAL A 125 12.58 -0.72 -23.32
CA VAL A 125 12.14 -1.80 -22.44
C VAL A 125 13.26 -2.83 -22.35
N VAL A 126 13.77 -3.05 -21.13
CA VAL A 126 14.82 -4.04 -20.84
C VAL A 126 14.24 -5.32 -20.23
N GLN A 127 13.07 -5.21 -19.63
CA GLN A 127 12.28 -6.35 -19.15
C GLN A 127 10.81 -6.05 -19.41
N GLN A 128 10.14 -6.97 -20.11
CA GLN A 128 8.68 -6.89 -20.26
C GLN A 128 8.02 -7.45 -19.01
N GLY A 129 7.11 -6.66 -18.43
CA GLY A 129 6.33 -7.07 -17.27
C GLY A 129 5.18 -8.00 -17.63
N THR A 130 4.63 -8.62 -16.61
CA THR A 130 3.39 -9.42 -16.70
C THR A 130 2.53 -9.13 -15.49
N ASP A 131 1.23 -9.04 -15.73
CA ASP A 131 0.27 -8.85 -14.64
C ASP A 131 0.28 -10.05 -13.69
N GLY A 132 0.04 -9.79 -12.43
CA GLY A 132 -0.19 -10.77 -11.39
C GLY A 132 -1.67 -11.13 -11.26
N LEU A 133 -1.96 -12.08 -10.39
CA LEU A 133 -3.30 -12.51 -10.05
C LEU A 133 -3.39 -12.76 -8.54
N ASP A 134 -4.31 -12.07 -7.90
CA ASP A 134 -4.67 -12.28 -6.50
C ASP A 134 -6.05 -12.91 -6.42
N THR A 135 -6.26 -13.82 -5.46
CA THR A 135 -7.60 -14.23 -5.04
C THR A 135 -7.95 -13.44 -3.77
N VAL A 136 -8.97 -12.62 -3.86
CA VAL A 136 -9.44 -11.75 -2.78
C VAL A 136 -10.68 -12.36 -2.15
N THR A 137 -10.71 -12.43 -0.83
CA THR A 137 -11.89 -12.88 -0.06
C THR A 137 -12.61 -11.66 0.50
N TYR A 138 -13.87 -11.56 0.17
CA TYR A 138 -14.78 -10.53 0.65
C TYR A 138 -15.78 -11.09 1.64
N ARG A 139 -16.18 -10.25 2.60
CA ARG A 139 -17.31 -10.50 3.50
C ARG A 139 -18.34 -9.39 3.33
N GLU A 140 -19.55 -9.81 2.98
CA GLU A 140 -20.72 -8.95 3.00
C GLU A 140 -21.42 -9.04 4.35
N THR A 141 -21.78 -7.90 4.92
CA THR A 141 -22.63 -7.80 6.11
C THR A 141 -24.04 -7.47 5.69
N TRP A 142 -24.99 -8.29 6.13
CA TRP A 142 -26.40 -8.14 5.85
C TRP A 142 -27.15 -7.90 7.15
N VAL A 143 -27.99 -6.86 7.18
CA VAL A 143 -28.86 -6.53 8.32
C VAL A 143 -30.30 -6.56 7.85
N ASP A 144 -31.13 -7.42 8.51
CA ASP A 144 -32.53 -7.65 8.15
C ASP A 144 -32.71 -7.99 6.65
N GLY A 145 -31.74 -8.72 6.07
CA GLY A 145 -31.78 -9.14 4.68
C GLY A 145 -31.38 -8.06 3.68
N GLN A 146 -30.86 -6.93 4.14
CA GLN A 146 -30.27 -5.88 3.29
C GLN A 146 -28.76 -5.84 3.48
N GLN A 147 -28.03 -5.84 2.37
CA GLN A 147 -26.58 -5.65 2.40
C GLN A 147 -26.26 -4.23 2.85
N VAL A 148 -25.45 -4.11 3.88
CA VAL A 148 -25.06 -2.82 4.46
C VAL A 148 -23.58 -2.54 4.32
N ASP A 149 -22.76 -3.57 4.15
CA ASP A 149 -21.31 -3.42 4.04
C ASP A 149 -20.67 -4.54 3.23
N THR A 150 -19.51 -4.29 2.65
CA THR A 150 -18.61 -5.27 2.03
C THR A 150 -17.18 -4.93 2.39
N GLU A 151 -16.47 -5.84 2.99
CA GLU A 151 -15.07 -5.67 3.38
C GLU A 151 -14.17 -6.75 2.74
N GLU A 152 -12.96 -6.38 2.39
CA GLU A 152 -11.90 -7.34 2.05
C GLU A 152 -11.35 -7.92 3.36
N ILE A 153 -11.49 -9.25 3.53
CA ILE A 153 -11.04 -9.96 4.74
C ILE A 153 -9.81 -10.82 4.51
N GLY A 154 -9.39 -10.99 3.27
CA GLY A 154 -8.20 -11.74 2.91
C GLY A 154 -7.79 -11.54 1.48
N ARG A 155 -6.48 -11.65 1.23
CA ARG A 155 -5.88 -11.58 -0.10
C ARG A 155 -4.76 -12.61 -0.19
N GLU A 156 -4.76 -13.40 -1.23
CA GLU A 156 -3.73 -14.39 -1.51
C GLU A 156 -3.21 -14.22 -2.93
N THR A 157 -1.91 -13.98 -3.07
CA THR A 157 -1.27 -13.88 -4.38
C THR A 157 -1.09 -15.26 -5.00
N GLN A 158 -1.79 -15.51 -6.09
CA GLN A 158 -1.69 -16.73 -6.89
C GLN A 158 -0.54 -16.66 -7.88
N ILE A 159 -0.39 -15.50 -8.53
CA ILE A 159 0.67 -15.20 -9.48
C ILE A 159 1.25 -13.84 -9.12
N GLY A 160 2.54 -13.81 -8.76
CA GLY A 160 3.24 -12.55 -8.52
C GLY A 160 3.36 -11.73 -9.81
N MET A 161 3.08 -10.42 -9.75
CA MET A 161 3.33 -9.54 -10.88
C MET A 161 4.83 -9.40 -11.13
N ILE A 162 5.20 -9.21 -12.39
CA ILE A 162 6.56 -8.90 -12.81
C ILE A 162 6.54 -7.48 -13.37
N PRO A 163 7.37 -6.55 -12.88
CA PRO A 163 7.37 -5.18 -13.38
C PRO A 163 7.97 -5.10 -14.79
N THR A 164 7.46 -4.16 -15.57
CA THR A 164 8.12 -3.70 -16.79
C THR A 164 9.28 -2.78 -16.38
N ILE A 165 10.50 -3.13 -16.77
CA ILE A 165 11.68 -2.29 -16.50
C ILE A 165 12.09 -1.61 -17.79
N GLN A 166 12.19 -0.28 -17.77
CA GLN A 166 12.57 0.50 -18.94
C GLN A 166 13.67 1.52 -18.63
N LYS A 167 14.59 1.71 -19.56
CA LYS A 167 15.56 2.80 -19.52
C LYS A 167 14.94 4.06 -20.13
N VAL A 168 15.04 5.17 -19.43
CA VAL A 168 14.55 6.49 -19.84
C VAL A 168 15.66 7.52 -19.69
N TYR A 169 15.54 8.65 -20.38
CA TYR A 169 16.46 9.76 -20.15
C TYR A 169 16.31 10.29 -18.71
N GLY A 170 17.44 10.40 -18.02
CA GLY A 170 17.55 11.07 -16.73
C GLY A 170 18.71 12.06 -16.78
N GLU A 171 18.41 13.33 -16.52
CA GLU A 171 19.44 14.36 -16.43
C GLU A 171 20.43 14.00 -15.32
N GLN A 172 21.73 14.06 -15.59
CA GLN A 172 22.83 13.71 -14.69
C GLN A 172 22.87 12.22 -14.24
N ALA A 173 21.98 11.37 -14.74
CA ALA A 173 22.05 9.94 -14.44
C ALA A 173 23.19 9.26 -15.21
N SER A 174 24.08 8.58 -14.50
CA SER A 174 25.26 7.94 -15.09
C SER A 174 24.90 6.85 -16.11
N VAL A 175 25.65 6.80 -17.22
CA VAL A 175 25.62 5.66 -18.16
C VAL A 175 26.37 4.46 -17.57
N SER A 176 27.48 4.71 -16.90
CA SER A 176 28.30 3.70 -16.24
C SER A 176 27.72 3.27 -14.90
N GLY A 177 27.75 1.98 -14.60
CA GLY A 177 27.45 1.44 -13.28
C GLY A 177 28.63 1.40 -12.30
N PHE A 178 29.83 1.89 -12.70
CA PHE A 178 30.94 1.97 -11.77
C PHE A 178 30.75 3.09 -10.76
N VAL A 179 31.21 2.87 -9.55
CA VAL A 179 31.14 3.82 -8.44
C VAL A 179 32.54 4.33 -8.08
N GLY A 180 32.59 5.50 -7.51
CA GLY A 180 33.80 6.16 -7.04
C GLY A 180 33.46 7.16 -5.94
N PRO A 181 34.38 8.08 -5.61
CA PRO A 181 34.13 9.18 -4.67
C PRO A 181 32.89 10.00 -5.03
N GLU A 182 32.29 10.66 -4.04
CA GLU A 182 31.23 11.63 -4.26
C GLU A 182 31.67 12.72 -5.27
N VAL A 183 30.72 13.24 -6.05
CA VAL A 183 30.96 14.21 -7.10
C VAL A 183 30.21 15.49 -6.78
N GLU A 184 30.91 16.60 -6.71
CA GLU A 184 30.34 17.94 -6.59
C GLU A 184 30.74 18.79 -7.82
N ASP A 185 29.79 19.48 -8.43
CA ASP A 185 29.97 20.31 -9.61
C ASP A 185 30.73 19.60 -10.75
N GLY A 186 30.46 18.30 -10.95
CA GLY A 186 31.10 17.51 -12.00
C GLY A 186 32.53 17.03 -11.71
N VAL A 187 33.04 17.25 -10.50
CA VAL A 187 34.38 16.84 -10.08
C VAL A 187 34.30 15.96 -8.83
N PRO A 188 35.03 14.82 -8.80
CA PRO A 188 35.14 14.03 -7.57
C PRO A 188 35.75 14.83 -6.43
N VAL A 189 35.18 14.75 -5.23
CA VAL A 189 35.62 15.52 -4.03
C VAL A 189 36.97 15.09 -3.49
N GLU A 190 37.45 13.92 -3.86
CA GLU A 190 38.75 13.40 -3.41
C GLU A 190 39.45 12.54 -4.48
N GLY A 191 40.72 12.31 -4.32
CA GLY A 191 41.53 11.44 -5.17
C GLY A 191 41.81 11.95 -6.58
N VAL A 192 41.55 13.24 -6.85
CA VAL A 192 41.72 13.84 -8.17
C VAL A 192 43.20 14.13 -8.45
N ALA A 193 43.78 13.43 -9.43
CA ALA A 193 45.15 13.64 -9.89
C ALA A 193 45.25 14.72 -10.97
N ALA A 194 44.23 14.82 -11.85
CA ALA A 194 44.20 15.81 -12.93
C ALA A 194 42.73 16.03 -13.36
N VAL A 195 42.45 17.24 -13.86
CA VAL A 195 41.19 17.63 -14.49
C VAL A 195 41.46 18.06 -15.91
N TYR A 196 40.72 17.51 -16.86
CA TYR A 196 40.80 17.86 -18.27
C TYR A 196 39.44 18.41 -18.70
N THR A 197 39.36 19.64 -19.15
CA THR A 197 38.14 20.32 -19.57
C THR A 197 38.09 20.50 -21.09
N SER A 198 36.90 20.56 -21.66
CA SER A 198 36.65 20.83 -23.07
C SER A 198 37.42 19.90 -24.03
N GLN A 199 37.54 18.64 -23.64
CA GLN A 199 38.23 17.63 -24.45
C GLN A 199 37.23 16.97 -25.43
N ARG A 200 37.75 16.65 -26.63
CA ARG A 200 36.95 15.93 -27.63
C ARG A 200 36.79 14.47 -27.22
N ALA A 201 35.56 14.03 -27.05
CA ALA A 201 35.18 12.64 -26.88
C ALA A 201 34.59 12.08 -28.19
N THR A 202 34.87 10.83 -28.48
CA THR A 202 34.22 10.05 -29.52
C THR A 202 33.51 8.84 -28.90
N ALA A 203 32.80 8.04 -29.69
CA ALA A 203 32.03 6.91 -29.22
C ALA A 203 32.29 5.69 -30.08
N TYR A 204 32.45 4.52 -29.48
CA TYR A 204 32.63 3.24 -30.17
C TYR A 204 31.86 2.12 -29.52
N SER A 205 31.69 1.03 -30.27
CA SER A 205 31.11 -0.21 -29.78
C SER A 205 31.96 -1.39 -30.25
N ALA A 206 31.84 -2.49 -29.54
CA ALA A 206 32.46 -3.75 -29.93
C ALA A 206 31.56 -4.94 -29.52
N SER A 207 31.93 -6.13 -29.93
CA SER A 207 31.17 -7.33 -29.52
C SER A 207 31.17 -7.49 -28.01
N GLY A 208 30.07 -8.00 -27.42
CA GLY A 208 29.89 -8.11 -25.96
C GLY A 208 30.92 -8.97 -25.21
N THR A 209 31.84 -9.63 -25.92
CA THR A 209 32.97 -10.40 -25.35
C THR A 209 34.32 -9.74 -25.59
N ALA A 210 34.36 -8.57 -26.25
CA ALA A 210 35.58 -7.85 -26.56
C ALA A 210 36.36 -7.45 -25.34
N LYS A 211 37.66 -7.44 -25.45
CA LYS A 211 38.59 -6.90 -24.46
C LYS A 211 39.33 -5.74 -25.06
N GLY A 212 39.52 -4.69 -24.30
CA GLY A 212 40.37 -3.59 -24.67
C GLY A 212 41.86 -3.95 -24.61
N ALA A 213 42.72 -3.04 -25.05
CA ALA A 213 44.17 -3.24 -25.09
C ALA A 213 44.78 -3.51 -23.70
N SER A 214 44.13 -3.11 -22.60
CA SER A 214 44.52 -3.46 -21.23
C SER A 214 44.23 -4.90 -20.84
N GLY A 215 43.50 -5.64 -21.67
CA GLY A 215 42.97 -6.99 -21.37
C GLY A 215 41.63 -7.00 -20.56
N ARG A 216 41.14 -5.81 -20.15
CA ARG A 216 39.83 -5.70 -19.45
C ARG A 216 38.69 -5.89 -20.45
N ARG A 217 37.63 -6.57 -20.03
CA ARG A 217 36.40 -6.67 -20.81
C ARG A 217 35.79 -5.29 -21.01
N LEU A 218 35.31 -5.02 -22.22
CA LEU A 218 34.62 -3.78 -22.53
C LEU A 218 33.16 -3.85 -22.07
N THR A 219 32.75 -2.84 -21.32
CA THR A 219 31.39 -2.62 -20.80
C THR A 219 31.16 -1.12 -20.69
N TYR A 220 29.92 -0.67 -20.42
CA TYR A 220 29.73 0.71 -19.99
C TYR A 220 30.69 1.04 -18.84
N GLY A 221 31.29 2.22 -18.87
CA GLY A 221 32.35 2.60 -17.93
C GLY A 221 33.73 2.08 -18.28
N THR A 222 33.97 1.60 -19.50
CA THR A 222 35.32 1.43 -20.06
C THR A 222 35.54 2.37 -21.22
N VAL A 223 36.71 2.91 -21.33
CA VAL A 223 37.05 3.92 -22.36
C VAL A 223 38.40 3.68 -22.97
N ALA A 224 38.55 4.12 -24.22
CA ALA A 224 39.85 4.14 -24.88
C ALA A 224 40.53 5.52 -24.72
N VAL A 225 41.82 5.48 -24.43
CA VAL A 225 42.66 6.64 -24.15
C VAL A 225 44.05 6.50 -24.81
N ASN A 226 44.84 7.57 -24.79
CA ASN A 226 46.29 7.46 -24.99
C ASN A 226 46.95 7.01 -23.66
N PRO A 227 47.49 5.79 -23.55
CA PRO A 227 48.07 5.30 -22.30
C PRO A 227 49.34 6.04 -21.85
N ALA A 228 49.93 6.82 -22.72
CA ALA A 228 51.02 7.71 -22.33
C ALA A 228 50.56 8.98 -21.59
N VAL A 229 49.25 9.32 -21.71
CA VAL A 229 48.63 10.46 -21.02
C VAL A 229 47.82 9.96 -19.83
N ILE A 230 47.00 8.97 -20.03
CA ILE A 230 46.16 8.35 -19.00
C ILE A 230 46.48 6.85 -18.96
N PRO A 231 47.23 6.37 -17.95
CA PRO A 231 47.60 4.95 -17.85
C PRO A 231 46.40 4.02 -17.77
N TYR A 232 46.52 2.82 -18.33
CA TYR A 232 45.47 1.78 -18.17
C TYR A 232 45.22 1.50 -16.70
N GLY A 233 43.92 1.31 -16.36
CA GLY A 233 43.46 1.11 -15.01
C GLY A 233 43.16 2.39 -14.23
N SER A 234 43.49 3.58 -14.79
CA SER A 234 43.08 4.86 -14.20
C SER A 234 41.58 4.92 -14.15
N LEU A 235 41.02 5.33 -12.98
CA LEU A 235 39.61 5.66 -12.80
C LEU A 235 39.38 7.13 -13.12
N MET A 236 38.39 7.42 -13.93
CA MET A 236 38.02 8.78 -14.34
C MET A 236 36.53 9.01 -14.07
N TYR A 237 36.14 10.24 -13.80
CA TYR A 237 34.75 10.69 -13.88
C TYR A 237 34.57 11.53 -15.14
N ILE A 238 33.58 11.20 -15.96
CA ILE A 238 33.41 11.81 -17.29
C ILE A 238 32.03 12.40 -17.40
N THR A 239 31.95 13.69 -17.71
CA THR A 239 30.70 14.42 -17.92
C THR A 239 30.89 15.42 -19.08
N SER A 240 29.78 15.87 -19.71
CA SER A 240 29.78 17.00 -20.62
C SER A 240 30.03 18.30 -19.89
N ASP A 241 30.52 19.32 -20.62
CA ASP A 241 30.80 20.64 -20.03
C ASP A 241 29.54 21.32 -19.46
N ASP A 242 28.34 21.00 -19.98
CA ASP A 242 27.07 21.51 -19.48
C ASP A 242 26.46 20.63 -18.35
N GLY A 243 27.13 19.54 -17.97
CA GLY A 243 26.70 18.62 -16.92
C GLY A 243 25.47 17.77 -17.24
N LYS A 244 24.87 17.90 -18.42
CA LYS A 244 23.65 17.20 -18.78
C LYS A 244 23.84 15.75 -19.21
N PHE A 245 24.99 15.46 -19.81
CA PHE A 245 25.40 14.09 -20.11
C PHE A 245 26.45 13.66 -19.09
N VAL A 246 26.20 12.56 -18.40
CA VAL A 246 27.11 11.96 -17.44
C VAL A 246 27.41 10.52 -17.89
N TYR A 247 28.61 10.30 -18.42
CA TYR A 247 29.07 8.94 -18.64
C TYR A 247 29.39 8.26 -17.32
N GLY A 248 29.81 9.02 -16.33
CA GLY A 248 30.09 8.58 -14.97
C GLY A 248 31.50 8.06 -14.77
N TYR A 249 31.70 7.24 -13.74
CA TYR A 249 32.99 6.63 -13.46
C TYR A 249 33.39 5.63 -14.54
N ALA A 250 34.59 5.71 -15.04
CA ALA A 250 35.09 4.90 -16.11
C ALA A 250 36.59 4.55 -15.94
N TYR A 251 36.94 3.36 -16.39
CA TYR A 251 38.32 2.88 -16.42
C TYR A 251 38.94 3.04 -17.78
N ALA A 252 40.20 3.56 -17.82
CA ALA A 252 41.06 3.47 -18.99
C ALA A 252 41.36 1.99 -19.29
N ALA A 253 40.72 1.44 -20.32
CA ALA A 253 40.80 0.03 -20.63
C ALA A 253 41.26 -0.31 -22.05
N ASP A 254 41.21 0.68 -22.93
CA ASP A 254 41.48 0.48 -24.35
C ASP A 254 42.30 1.66 -24.94
N THR A 255 42.64 1.53 -26.19
CA THR A 255 43.31 2.58 -26.97
C THR A 255 42.90 2.51 -28.42
N GLY A 256 43.19 3.52 -29.19
CA GLY A 256 42.93 3.59 -30.61
C GLY A 256 43.76 4.66 -31.33
N THR A 257 43.78 4.62 -32.66
CA THR A 257 44.54 5.53 -33.47
C THR A 257 44.15 7.00 -33.20
N ALA A 258 42.88 7.30 -33.03
CA ALA A 258 42.40 8.67 -32.78
C ALA A 258 42.99 9.26 -31.50
N MET A 259 43.10 8.50 -30.42
CA MET A 259 43.70 8.93 -29.15
C MET A 259 45.21 9.04 -29.26
N MET A 260 45.84 8.07 -29.95
CA MET A 260 47.31 8.10 -30.14
C MET A 260 47.80 9.24 -31.02
N THR A 261 46.96 9.71 -31.94
CA THR A 261 47.28 10.82 -32.87
C THR A 261 46.73 12.18 -32.41
N GLY A 262 45.97 12.20 -31.29
CA GLY A 262 45.41 13.44 -30.74
C GLY A 262 44.15 13.94 -31.48
N HIS A 263 43.52 13.12 -32.35
CA HIS A 263 42.28 13.49 -33.01
C HIS A 263 41.08 13.44 -32.05
N ALA A 264 41.14 12.60 -31.02
CA ALA A 264 40.22 12.57 -29.90
C ALA A 264 41.06 12.39 -28.61
N PHE A 265 40.54 12.90 -27.50
CA PHE A 265 41.17 12.74 -26.19
C PHE A 265 40.76 11.41 -25.55
N ILE A 266 39.49 11.05 -25.73
CA ILE A 266 38.88 9.87 -25.15
C ILE A 266 37.83 9.29 -26.11
N ASP A 267 37.62 7.95 -26.08
CA ASP A 267 36.60 7.26 -26.85
C ASP A 267 35.73 6.43 -25.90
N LEU A 268 34.46 6.77 -25.83
CA LEU A 268 33.52 6.20 -24.89
C LEU A 268 32.91 4.91 -25.43
N TYR A 269 32.98 3.84 -24.67
CA TYR A 269 32.40 2.57 -25.06
C TYR A 269 30.88 2.54 -24.86
N TYR A 270 30.18 2.01 -25.88
CA TYR A 270 28.75 1.69 -25.84
C TYR A 270 28.51 0.25 -26.22
N GLU A 271 27.45 -0.36 -25.68
CA GLU A 271 27.18 -1.79 -25.91
C GLU A 271 26.69 -2.08 -27.33
N THR A 272 26.05 -1.11 -27.99
CA THR A 272 25.57 -1.25 -29.36
C THR A 272 26.13 -0.18 -30.28
N TYR A 273 26.18 -0.51 -31.59
CA TYR A 273 26.59 0.46 -32.61
C TYR A 273 25.66 1.66 -32.67
N ASP A 274 24.33 1.41 -32.57
CA ASP A 274 23.33 2.50 -32.62
C ASP A 274 23.53 3.49 -31.46
N GLU A 275 23.79 3.00 -30.25
CA GLU A 275 24.09 3.84 -29.11
C GLU A 275 25.37 4.66 -29.32
N SER A 276 26.41 4.08 -29.90
CA SER A 276 27.64 4.78 -30.20
C SER A 276 27.44 5.89 -31.24
N VAL A 277 26.61 5.63 -32.27
CA VAL A 277 26.26 6.64 -33.28
C VAL A 277 25.38 7.74 -32.70
N ASP A 278 24.38 7.35 -31.88
CA ASP A 278 23.48 8.32 -31.21
C ASP A 278 24.23 9.28 -30.30
N ASN A 279 25.36 8.87 -29.71
CA ASN A 279 26.19 9.66 -28.78
C ASN A 279 27.51 10.15 -29.36
N ALA A 280 27.82 9.85 -30.61
CA ALA A 280 28.97 10.42 -31.31
C ALA A 280 28.79 11.93 -31.50
N VAL A 281 29.88 12.67 -31.36
CA VAL A 281 29.94 14.16 -31.50
C VAL A 281 30.46 14.54 -32.87
#